data_c430599f490345730b143e88dc43d050
#
_entry.id   c430599f490345730b143e88dc43d050
#
_cell.length_a   1.000
_cell.length_b   1.000
_cell.length_c   1.000
_cell.angle_alpha   90.00
_cell.angle_beta   90.00
_cell.angle_gamma   90.00
#
_symmetry.space_group_name_H-M   'P 1'
#
loop_
_entity.id
_entity.type
_entity.pdbx_description
1 polymer ?
#
loop_
_entity_poly.entity_id
_entity_poly.type
_entity_poly.pdbx_seq_one_letter_code
_entity_poly.pdbx_strand_id
1 'polypeptide(L)'
;MAMPESQLKKMLSKYKYRDLTVRETVSVITLYKDLKPVLDSYGNIYNIPICLWLLDTYPYNPPICFVKPTSSMTIKTGKHVDANGKIYLPYLHEWKHPQSDLLGLIQVMIVVFGDEPPVFSRPTVSASYPPYQATGPPNTSYMPGMPSGMTSYPPGHPPNPSGFPGYSYPPGGQYPPTTSSQYPSQPPVTTVADARRKQKQVWICGHSYVFWAEKRALKRSFGPQLGIRVEDAKLHWLGKSGMMWDQLIPTLIHARRHLPDPDVLVIHLGGNDLGAIRLLDIMIRIKKDLGFIKQMFKNVIIVWSNIVPRKAWNQEKPQKVMYKCMKRVNLEMSNFMKTIGGCVIKHDTLVPASPGLFHLDGVLLSESGTDVFNLDLLSVLETLI
;
A
#
# COMPACT_ATOMS: atom_id res chain seq x y z
N MET A 1 -6.69 14.61 16.52
CA MET A 1 -8.10 14.99 16.30
C MET A 1 -8.23 15.54 14.89
N ALA A 2 -9.20 15.05 14.12
CA ALA A 2 -9.48 15.60 12.80
C ALA A 2 -10.02 17.04 12.96
N MET A 3 -9.62 17.93 12.06
CA MET A 3 -10.08 19.33 12.07
C MET A 3 -11.59 19.37 11.81
N PRO A 4 -12.39 20.10 12.63
CA PRO A 4 -13.83 20.21 12.41
C PRO A 4 -14.13 20.88 11.06
N GLU A 5 -15.13 20.38 10.33
CA GLU A 5 -15.57 20.95 9.04
C GLU A 5 -15.89 22.46 9.13
N SER A 6 -16.44 22.91 10.26
CA SER A 6 -16.72 24.32 10.52
C SER A 6 -15.48 25.20 10.53
N GLN A 7 -14.36 24.69 11.02
CA GLN A 7 -13.09 25.43 11.03
C GLN A 7 -12.52 25.50 9.62
N LEU A 8 -12.59 24.40 8.86
CA LEU A 8 -12.17 24.37 7.46
C LEU A 8 -13.00 25.33 6.60
N LYS A 9 -14.31 25.41 6.83
CA LYS A 9 -15.19 26.40 6.17
C LYS A 9 -14.79 27.86 6.45
N LYS A 10 -14.31 28.16 7.65
CA LYS A 10 -13.78 29.51 7.98
C LYS A 10 -12.47 29.79 7.25
N MET A 11 -11.55 28.83 7.21
CA MET A 11 -10.27 28.96 6.49
C MET A 11 -10.47 29.21 4.99
N LEU A 12 -11.44 28.55 4.39
CA LEU A 12 -11.75 28.62 2.96
C LEU A 12 -12.83 29.68 2.63
N SER A 13 -13.12 30.63 3.53
CA SER A 13 -14.20 31.62 3.38
C SER A 13 -14.12 32.43 2.09
N LYS A 14 -12.92 32.71 1.60
CA LYS A 14 -12.65 33.49 0.38
C LYS A 14 -12.64 32.64 -0.90
N TYR A 15 -12.81 31.34 -0.81
CA TYR A 15 -12.75 30.43 -1.96
C TYR A 15 -14.02 30.49 -2.79
N LYS A 16 -13.87 30.59 -4.12
CA LYS A 16 -14.97 30.64 -5.08
C LYS A 16 -15.89 29.42 -4.99
N TYR A 17 -15.32 28.24 -4.75
CA TYR A 17 -16.04 26.97 -4.66
C TYR A 17 -15.86 26.33 -3.28
N ARG A 18 -16.03 27.14 -2.23
CA ARG A 18 -15.77 26.78 -0.82
C ARG A 18 -16.34 25.40 -0.42
N ASP A 19 -17.63 25.16 -0.67
CA ASP A 19 -18.29 23.95 -0.18
C ASP A 19 -17.81 22.67 -0.89
N LEU A 20 -17.46 22.76 -2.18
CA LEU A 20 -16.83 21.67 -2.91
C LEU A 20 -15.42 21.37 -2.37
N THR A 21 -14.61 22.41 -2.21
CA THR A 21 -13.26 22.31 -1.66
C THR A 21 -13.25 21.73 -0.25
N VAL A 22 -14.17 22.19 0.62
CA VAL A 22 -14.34 21.67 1.99
C VAL A 22 -14.67 20.17 1.94
N ARG A 23 -15.65 19.77 1.13
CA ARG A 23 -16.08 18.37 1.03
C ARG A 23 -14.94 17.45 0.59
N GLU A 24 -14.20 17.81 -0.45
CA GLU A 24 -13.08 17.00 -0.93
C GLU A 24 -11.92 16.95 0.09
N THR A 25 -11.60 18.08 0.72
CA THR A 25 -10.57 18.13 1.76
C THR A 25 -10.95 17.27 2.97
N VAL A 26 -12.20 17.36 3.46
CA VAL A 26 -12.69 16.53 4.57
C VAL A 26 -12.62 15.04 4.21
N SER A 27 -13.00 14.67 2.97
CA SER A 27 -12.92 13.30 2.51
C SER A 27 -11.49 12.75 2.61
N VAL A 28 -10.50 13.53 2.13
CA VAL A 28 -9.09 13.12 2.13
C VAL A 28 -8.50 13.04 3.55
N ILE A 29 -8.72 14.06 4.40
CA ILE A 29 -8.16 14.06 5.78
C ILE A 29 -8.85 13.04 6.70
N THR A 30 -10.04 12.57 6.33
CA THR A 30 -10.73 11.49 7.05
C THR A 30 -10.08 10.13 6.73
N LEU A 31 -9.69 9.93 5.49
CA LEU A 31 -9.03 8.70 5.03
C LEU A 31 -7.55 8.66 5.45
N TYR A 32 -6.85 9.79 5.28
CA TYR A 32 -5.42 9.91 5.58
C TYR A 32 -5.22 10.79 6.81
N LYS A 33 -5.22 10.19 7.99
CA LYS A 33 -5.15 10.89 9.30
C LYS A 33 -3.90 11.73 9.51
N ASP A 34 -2.84 11.43 8.76
CA ASP A 34 -1.57 12.16 8.81
C ASP A 34 -1.58 13.44 7.96
N LEU A 35 -2.56 13.59 7.05
CA LEU A 35 -2.78 14.83 6.32
C LEU A 35 -3.52 15.82 7.21
N LYS A 36 -2.89 16.97 7.41
CA LYS A 36 -3.46 18.08 8.20
C LYS A 36 -3.59 19.32 7.34
N PRO A 37 -4.77 19.93 7.24
CA PRO A 37 -4.89 21.24 6.64
C PRO A 37 -4.24 22.26 7.57
N VAL A 38 -3.20 22.95 7.09
CA VAL A 38 -2.47 23.99 7.82
C VAL A 38 -2.47 25.29 7.02
N LEU A 39 -2.61 26.41 7.73
CA LEU A 39 -2.25 27.72 7.23
C LEU A 39 -0.79 27.95 7.62
N ASP A 40 0.13 27.61 6.74
CA ASP A 40 1.59 27.81 6.88
C ASP A 40 2.18 27.58 8.28
N SER A 41 2.76 26.41 8.55
CA SER A 41 3.92 26.18 9.44
C SER A 41 4.30 24.68 9.57
N TYR A 42 5.59 24.43 9.86
CA TYR A 42 6.32 23.18 9.78
C TYR A 42 6.08 22.21 10.95
N GLY A 43 6.01 20.90 10.70
CA GLY A 43 6.00 19.86 11.75
C GLY A 43 6.45 18.49 11.25
N ASN A 44 7.31 17.81 12.01
CA ASN A 44 8.03 16.58 11.68
C ASN A 44 7.22 15.29 11.86
N ILE A 45 7.18 14.42 10.84
CA ILE A 45 6.97 12.96 10.93
C ILE A 45 7.62 12.30 9.69
N TYR A 46 8.11 11.03 9.81
CA TYR A 46 8.85 10.23 8.81
C TYR A 46 8.05 9.79 7.57
N ASN A 47 7.24 10.67 7.03
CA ASN A 47 6.53 10.49 5.77
C ASN A 47 7.08 11.47 4.75
N ILE A 48 6.92 11.21 3.46
CA ILE A 48 7.30 12.17 2.42
C ILE A 48 6.49 13.45 2.66
N PRO A 49 7.11 14.56 3.12
CA PRO A 49 6.34 15.76 3.44
C PRO A 49 5.95 16.45 2.14
N ILE A 50 4.66 16.49 1.87
CA ILE A 50 4.08 17.18 0.73
C ILE A 50 3.25 18.37 1.17
N CYS A 51 3.20 19.41 0.34
CA CYS A 51 2.36 20.57 0.52
C CYS A 51 1.47 20.73 -0.72
N LEU A 52 0.18 20.78 -0.51
CA LEU A 52 -0.83 20.99 -1.54
C LEU A 52 -1.40 22.40 -1.38
N TRP A 53 -1.17 23.25 -2.37
CA TRP A 53 -1.76 24.58 -2.44
C TRP A 53 -3.06 24.50 -3.23
N LEU A 54 -4.19 24.58 -2.53
CA LEU A 54 -5.51 24.70 -3.15
C LEU A 54 -5.72 26.17 -3.51
N LEU A 55 -5.90 26.44 -4.79
CA LEU A 55 -6.20 27.79 -5.28
C LEU A 55 -7.67 28.14 -5.02
N ASP A 56 -8.02 29.39 -5.08
CA ASP A 56 -9.41 29.87 -4.96
C ASP A 56 -10.35 29.34 -6.05
N THR A 57 -9.76 28.93 -7.17
CA THR A 57 -10.45 28.30 -8.33
C THR A 57 -10.59 26.79 -8.20
N TYR A 58 -10.01 26.17 -7.15
CA TYR A 58 -10.19 24.74 -6.88
C TYR A 58 -11.67 24.42 -6.64
N PRO A 59 -12.24 23.32 -7.12
CA PRO A 59 -11.60 22.15 -7.72
C PRO A 59 -11.46 22.18 -9.26
N TYR A 60 -11.83 23.25 -9.93
CA TYR A 60 -11.77 23.32 -11.40
C TYR A 60 -10.34 23.44 -11.94
N ASN A 61 -9.45 24.06 -11.18
CA ASN A 61 -8.02 24.04 -11.44
C ASN A 61 -7.30 23.10 -10.45
N PRO A 62 -6.22 22.42 -10.88
CA PRO A 62 -5.47 21.51 -10.04
C PRO A 62 -4.79 22.24 -8.88
N PRO A 63 -4.54 21.54 -7.75
CA PRO A 63 -3.67 22.08 -6.72
C PRO A 63 -2.23 22.20 -7.24
N ILE A 64 -1.47 23.14 -6.66
CA ILE A 64 -0.01 23.20 -6.85
C ILE A 64 0.63 22.37 -5.76
N CYS A 65 1.49 21.43 -6.14
CA CYS A 65 2.03 20.44 -5.23
C CYS A 65 3.54 20.56 -5.11
N PHE A 66 4.04 20.50 -3.88
CA PHE A 66 5.47 20.52 -3.57
C PHE A 66 5.84 19.43 -2.58
N VAL A 67 7.02 18.87 -2.76
CA VAL A 67 7.73 18.15 -1.71
C VAL A 67 8.42 19.21 -0.83
N LYS A 68 8.22 19.14 0.49
CA LYS A 68 8.88 20.04 1.46
C LYS A 68 9.78 19.21 2.39
N PRO A 69 11.03 18.94 2.02
CA PRO A 69 11.91 18.10 2.81
C PRO A 69 12.18 18.73 4.18
N THR A 70 12.29 17.89 5.20
CA THR A 70 12.77 18.30 6.53
C THR A 70 14.27 18.57 6.48
N SER A 71 14.85 19.12 7.57
CA SER A 71 16.28 19.36 7.69
C SER A 71 17.15 18.11 7.51
N SER A 72 16.58 16.93 7.84
CA SER A 72 17.22 15.62 7.67
C SER A 72 17.03 15.00 6.29
N MET A 73 16.32 15.67 5.38
CA MET A 73 16.01 15.16 4.05
C MET A 73 16.61 16.04 2.95
N THR A 74 16.84 15.46 1.79
CA THR A 74 17.25 16.16 0.57
C THR A 74 16.31 15.76 -0.55
N ILE A 75 15.92 16.72 -1.40
CA ILE A 75 15.12 16.47 -2.59
C ILE A 75 15.93 15.64 -3.58
N LYS A 76 15.31 14.55 -4.07
CA LYS A 76 15.81 13.80 -5.21
C LYS A 76 15.05 14.30 -6.45
N THR A 77 15.75 15.01 -7.31
CA THR A 77 15.20 15.41 -8.61
C THR A 77 14.98 14.18 -9.49
N GLY A 78 13.88 14.14 -10.19
CA GLY A 78 13.52 13.01 -11.04
C GLY A 78 12.42 13.38 -12.04
N LYS A 79 11.80 12.37 -12.61
CA LYS A 79 10.74 12.53 -13.62
C LYS A 79 9.55 13.36 -13.12
N HIS A 80 9.26 13.28 -11.83
CA HIS A 80 8.06 13.82 -11.24
C HIS A 80 8.28 14.95 -10.23
N VAL A 81 9.55 15.27 -9.90
CA VAL A 81 9.89 16.34 -8.94
C VAL A 81 11.11 17.11 -9.43
N ASP A 82 11.00 18.43 -9.47
CA ASP A 82 12.12 19.31 -9.82
C ASP A 82 13.02 19.65 -8.63
N ALA A 83 14.08 20.43 -8.88
CA ALA A 83 15.04 20.85 -7.86
C ALA A 83 14.44 21.73 -6.74
N ASN A 84 13.30 22.38 -7.01
CA ASN A 84 12.59 23.20 -6.05
C ASN A 84 11.53 22.38 -5.28
N GLY A 85 11.43 21.06 -5.56
CA GLY A 85 10.44 20.18 -4.98
C GLY A 85 9.05 20.26 -5.62
N LYS A 86 8.87 21.02 -6.70
CA LYS A 86 7.58 21.08 -7.37
C LYS A 86 7.27 19.74 -8.04
N ILE A 87 6.03 19.28 -7.84
CA ILE A 87 5.56 17.97 -8.29
C ILE A 87 4.88 18.12 -9.65
N TYR A 88 5.27 17.27 -10.60
CA TYR A 88 4.73 17.18 -11.95
C TYR A 88 4.19 15.77 -12.18
N LEU A 89 2.89 15.63 -12.21
CA LEU A 89 2.22 14.37 -12.48
C LEU A 89 1.30 14.52 -13.71
N PRO A 90 1.18 13.52 -14.56
CA PRO A 90 0.18 13.52 -15.63
C PRO A 90 -1.23 13.85 -15.11
N TYR A 91 -1.58 13.33 -13.94
CA TYR A 91 -2.84 13.59 -13.26
C TYR A 91 -3.10 15.08 -13.00
N LEU A 92 -2.07 15.86 -12.61
CA LEU A 92 -2.17 17.32 -12.42
C LEU A 92 -2.27 18.08 -13.75
N HIS A 93 -1.59 17.59 -14.78
CA HIS A 93 -1.59 18.22 -16.10
C HIS A 93 -2.92 18.03 -16.82
N GLU A 94 -3.54 16.85 -16.66
CA GLU A 94 -4.80 16.47 -17.28
C GLU A 94 -6.00 16.67 -16.29
N TRP A 95 -5.83 17.54 -15.29
CA TRP A 95 -6.85 17.78 -14.26
C TRP A 95 -8.17 18.24 -14.86
N LYS A 96 -9.24 17.55 -14.51
CA LYS A 96 -10.59 17.86 -14.99
C LYS A 96 -11.63 17.46 -13.92
N HIS A 97 -12.16 18.45 -13.22
CA HIS A 97 -13.26 18.24 -12.28
C HIS A 97 -14.57 17.88 -13.04
N PRO A 98 -15.40 16.91 -12.57
CA PRO A 98 -15.28 16.12 -11.34
C PRO A 98 -14.54 14.78 -11.50
N GLN A 99 -13.87 14.53 -12.63
CA GLN A 99 -13.12 13.29 -12.87
C GLN A 99 -11.79 13.25 -12.11
N SER A 100 -11.24 14.43 -11.80
CA SER A 100 -10.05 14.59 -10.96
C SER A 100 -10.45 15.22 -9.63
N ASP A 101 -9.92 14.67 -8.53
CA ASP A 101 -10.14 15.14 -7.17
C ASP A 101 -8.88 14.97 -6.29
N LEU A 102 -8.92 15.47 -5.05
CA LEU A 102 -7.78 15.35 -4.12
C LEU A 102 -7.49 13.90 -3.74
N LEU A 103 -8.51 13.06 -3.60
CA LEU A 103 -8.33 11.67 -3.22
C LEU A 103 -7.54 10.92 -4.29
N GLY A 104 -7.95 11.04 -5.55
CA GLY A 104 -7.25 10.45 -6.68
C GLY A 104 -5.82 10.98 -6.82
N LEU A 105 -5.61 12.28 -6.58
CA LEU A 105 -4.26 12.87 -6.59
C LEU A 105 -3.35 12.25 -5.52
N ILE A 106 -3.82 12.11 -4.29
CA ILE A 106 -3.05 11.50 -3.21
C ILE A 106 -2.73 10.03 -3.52
N GLN A 107 -3.69 9.29 -4.03
CA GLN A 107 -3.47 7.89 -4.43
C GLN A 107 -2.40 7.78 -5.53
N VAL A 108 -2.45 8.65 -6.54
CA VAL A 108 -1.41 8.70 -7.58
C VAL A 108 -0.04 9.06 -6.99
N MET A 109 0.02 10.01 -6.05
CA MET A 109 1.28 10.36 -5.36
C MET A 109 1.84 9.20 -4.56
N ILE A 110 1.02 8.46 -3.81
CA ILE A 110 1.44 7.29 -3.04
C ILE A 110 2.09 6.26 -3.97
N VAL A 111 1.48 5.98 -5.12
CA VAL A 111 1.99 5.05 -6.12
C VAL A 111 3.32 5.52 -6.71
N VAL A 112 3.35 6.74 -7.23
CA VAL A 112 4.53 7.29 -7.92
C VAL A 112 5.71 7.45 -6.97
N PHE A 113 5.49 7.95 -5.78
CA PHE A 113 6.55 8.15 -4.78
C PHE A 113 6.92 6.87 -4.03
N GLY A 114 6.09 5.85 -4.11
CA GLY A 114 6.45 4.50 -3.68
C GLY A 114 7.43 3.81 -4.64
N ASP A 115 7.33 4.10 -5.95
CA ASP A 115 8.28 3.61 -6.96
C ASP A 115 9.58 4.44 -7.00
N GLU A 116 9.43 5.75 -6.97
CA GLU A 116 10.54 6.72 -7.04
C GLU A 116 10.40 7.76 -5.94
N PRO A 117 10.92 7.47 -4.72
CA PRO A 117 10.85 8.41 -3.61
C PRO A 117 11.52 9.75 -3.96
N PRO A 118 10.82 10.90 -3.79
CA PRO A 118 11.33 12.21 -4.16
C PRO A 118 12.27 12.83 -3.12
N VAL A 119 12.53 12.12 -2.02
CA VAL A 119 13.44 12.53 -0.95
C VAL A 119 14.30 11.35 -0.49
N PHE A 120 15.49 11.65 0.02
CA PHE A 120 16.34 10.71 0.72
C PHE A 120 16.90 11.35 2.00
N SER A 121 17.24 10.52 2.99
CA SER A 121 17.83 10.99 4.24
C SER A 121 19.23 11.54 3.97
N ARG A 122 19.56 12.70 4.54
CA ARG A 122 20.97 13.18 4.58
C ARG A 122 21.78 12.22 5.43
N PRO A 123 22.99 11.81 4.98
CA PRO A 123 23.89 11.07 5.86
C PRO A 123 24.15 11.93 7.10
N THR A 124 23.83 11.43 8.27
CA THR A 124 24.28 12.00 9.53
C THR A 124 25.80 11.89 9.50
N VAL A 125 26.51 13.02 9.47
CA VAL A 125 27.94 13.05 9.68
C VAL A 125 28.16 12.55 11.10
N SER A 126 28.53 11.27 11.23
CA SER A 126 28.97 10.70 12.50
C SER A 126 30.10 11.60 13.00
N ALA A 127 29.96 12.08 14.24
CA ALA A 127 30.98 12.87 14.90
C ALA A 127 32.33 12.22 14.68
N SER A 128 33.25 12.96 14.05
CA SER A 128 34.63 12.59 13.87
C SER A 128 35.22 12.21 15.22
N TYR A 129 35.80 11.02 15.30
CA TYR A 129 36.69 10.65 16.38
C TYR A 129 37.77 11.69 16.53
N PRO A 130 38.16 12.08 17.76
CA PRO A 130 39.27 13.00 17.94
C PRO A 130 40.57 12.38 17.37
N PRO A 131 41.45 13.19 16.73
CA PRO A 131 42.64 12.66 16.12
C PRO A 131 43.59 12.12 17.17
N TYR A 132 44.01 10.85 16.98
CA TYR A 132 45.06 10.22 17.74
C TYR A 132 46.36 11.03 17.52
N GLN A 133 46.89 11.67 18.55
CA GLN A 133 48.21 12.26 18.55
C GLN A 133 49.28 11.17 18.53
N ALA A 134 49.90 10.95 17.41
CA ALA A 134 51.13 10.18 17.30
C ALA A 134 52.30 11.07 17.63
N THR A 135 52.88 10.90 18.82
CA THR A 135 54.22 11.45 19.17
C THR A 135 55.27 10.45 18.71
N GLY A 136 56.09 10.87 17.76
CA GLY A 136 57.34 10.19 17.37
C GLY A 136 58.15 11.07 16.40
N PRO A 137 59.50 11.14 16.56
CA PRO A 137 60.33 12.24 16.05
C PRO A 137 60.74 12.11 14.58
N PRO A 138 61.28 13.18 13.97
CA PRO A 138 61.50 13.29 12.52
C PRO A 138 62.86 12.73 12.09
N ASN A 139 62.92 12.12 10.92
CA ASN A 139 64.20 12.08 10.16
C ASN A 139 64.00 12.06 8.64
N THR A 140 64.55 13.02 8.09
CA THR A 140 65.12 13.45 6.81
C THR A 140 65.19 12.46 5.62
N SER A 141 64.81 13.01 4.47
CA SER A 141 65.54 13.11 3.19
C SER A 141 65.45 12.02 2.13
N TYR A 142 65.13 12.51 0.93
CA TYR A 142 65.46 12.10 -0.44
C TYR A 142 64.42 11.40 -1.30
N MET A 143 63.91 12.18 -2.23
CA MET A 143 63.52 11.72 -3.59
C MET A 143 64.78 11.67 -4.48
N PRO A 144 64.85 11.03 -5.68
CA PRO A 144 63.82 10.83 -6.69
C PRO A 144 63.92 9.52 -7.51
N GLY A 145 62.98 9.25 -8.41
CA GLY A 145 63.19 8.41 -9.60
C GLY A 145 62.04 7.48 -9.98
N MET A 146 61.25 7.83 -10.97
CA MET A 146 60.53 6.91 -11.86
C MET A 146 61.50 6.27 -12.86
N PRO A 147 61.25 5.14 -13.59
CA PRO A 147 60.02 4.84 -14.35
C PRO A 147 59.63 3.33 -14.55
N SER A 148 58.43 3.17 -15.04
CA SER A 148 57.89 2.19 -16.04
C SER A 148 58.18 0.66 -15.98
N GLY A 149 57.12 -0.13 -16.13
CA GLY A 149 57.22 -1.45 -16.77
C GLY A 149 56.20 -2.50 -16.35
N MET A 150 55.19 -2.65 -17.11
CA MET A 150 54.41 -3.80 -17.62
C MET A 150 54.55 -5.21 -17.01
N THR A 151 53.39 -5.85 -16.91
CA THR A 151 52.90 -7.16 -17.40
C THR A 151 52.63 -8.28 -16.41
N SER A 152 51.41 -8.77 -16.54
CA SER A 152 50.87 -10.16 -16.67
C SER A 152 50.67 -11.09 -15.48
N TYR A 153 49.44 -11.58 -15.45
CA TYR A 153 48.83 -12.74 -14.76
C TYR A 153 49.46 -14.09 -15.12
N PRO A 154 48.95 -15.26 -14.67
CA PRO A 154 48.37 -15.79 -13.42
C PRO A 154 48.98 -17.20 -13.06
N PRO A 155 48.39 -18.26 -12.52
CA PRO A 155 47.44 -18.60 -11.44
C PRO A 155 47.93 -19.71 -10.49
N GLY A 156 47.18 -20.15 -9.47
CA GLY A 156 47.36 -21.41 -8.80
C GLY A 156 46.79 -21.56 -7.38
N HIS A 157 45.78 -22.39 -7.25
CA HIS A 157 45.26 -23.00 -6.00
C HIS A 157 46.00 -24.32 -5.68
N PRO A 158 45.61 -25.10 -4.61
CA PRO A 158 45.63 -24.92 -3.16
C PRO A 158 46.64 -25.95 -2.50
N PRO A 159 46.60 -26.42 -1.26
CA PRO A 159 45.53 -26.98 -0.44
C PRO A 159 45.67 -26.80 1.11
N ASN A 160 44.57 -27.18 1.80
CA ASN A 160 44.46 -27.39 3.24
C ASN A 160 45.25 -28.60 3.73
N PRO A 161 45.74 -28.66 5.00
CA PRO A 161 45.19 -29.61 5.93
C PRO A 161 45.18 -29.24 7.45
N SER A 162 44.09 -29.67 8.09
CA SER A 162 43.94 -30.31 9.41
C SER A 162 44.95 -30.14 10.56
N GLY A 163 44.45 -29.93 11.78
CA GLY A 163 45.15 -30.26 13.00
C GLY A 163 44.55 -29.64 14.27
N PHE A 164 43.71 -30.37 14.98
CA PHE A 164 43.43 -30.18 16.41
C PHE A 164 44.64 -30.48 17.27
N PRO A 165 44.80 -29.92 18.50
CA PRO A 165 44.41 -30.63 19.69
C PRO A 165 43.79 -29.77 20.83
N GLY A 166 42.98 -30.45 21.66
CA GLY A 166 42.31 -29.96 22.81
C GLY A 166 43.17 -29.70 24.06
N TYR A 167 42.62 -28.95 24.96
CA TYR A 167 43.07 -28.93 26.36
C TYR A 167 41.88 -28.97 27.32
N SER A 168 42.14 -29.76 28.36
CA SER A 168 41.27 -30.24 29.45
C SER A 168 40.93 -29.21 30.50
N TYR A 169 39.76 -29.38 31.11
CA TYR A 169 39.37 -28.75 32.40
C TYR A 169 40.11 -29.34 33.58
N PRO A 170 40.29 -28.59 34.70
CA PRO A 170 40.32 -29.16 36.03
C PRO A 170 39.15 -28.64 36.90
N PRO A 171 38.79 -29.44 37.95
CA PRO A 171 37.54 -29.24 38.69
C PRO A 171 37.71 -28.56 40.06
N GLY A 172 36.61 -28.02 40.57
CA GLY A 172 36.34 -27.94 42.00
C GLY A 172 36.63 -26.63 42.70
N GLY A 173 35.58 -25.97 43.19
CA GLY A 173 35.59 -24.95 44.22
C GLY A 173 34.21 -24.75 44.77
N GLN A 174 33.97 -25.29 45.99
CA GLN A 174 32.74 -25.14 46.78
C GLN A 174 32.64 -23.74 47.34
N TYR A 175 31.43 -23.14 47.26
CA TYR A 175 31.07 -21.92 48.01
C TYR A 175 30.13 -22.25 49.19
N PRO A 176 30.28 -21.62 50.33
CA PRO A 176 29.43 -21.83 51.51
C PRO A 176 28.08 -21.07 51.36
N PRO A 177 27.05 -21.48 52.15
CA PRO A 177 25.70 -20.91 52.04
C PRO A 177 25.62 -19.57 52.78
N THR A 178 25.09 -18.55 52.09
CA THR A 178 24.70 -17.29 52.73
C THR A 178 23.19 -17.19 52.87
N THR A 179 22.83 -16.86 54.08
CA THR A 179 21.54 -16.61 54.71
C THR A 179 20.53 -15.83 53.88
N SER A 180 19.29 -16.30 53.95
CA SER A 180 18.04 -15.69 53.54
C SER A 180 17.83 -14.28 54.11
N SER A 181 17.66 -13.28 53.24
CA SER A 181 16.95 -12.05 53.55
C SER A 181 15.61 -12.04 52.79
N GLN A 182 14.56 -12.03 53.60
CA GLN A 182 13.17 -11.88 53.14
C GLN A 182 12.97 -10.48 52.52
N TYR A 183 12.63 -10.44 51.24
CA TYR A 183 12.00 -9.26 50.62
C TYR A 183 10.47 -9.42 50.73
N PRO A 184 9.73 -8.32 50.98
CA PRO A 184 8.28 -8.39 51.06
C PRO A 184 7.69 -8.73 49.71
N SER A 185 6.74 -9.64 49.71
CA SER A 185 5.97 -10.09 48.56
C SER A 185 5.28 -8.90 47.88
N GLN A 186 5.63 -8.59 46.64
CA GLN A 186 4.81 -7.77 45.80
C GLN A 186 3.49 -8.49 45.53
N PRO A 187 2.35 -7.75 45.45
CA PRO A 187 1.07 -8.36 45.08
C PRO A 187 1.18 -8.93 43.68
N PRO A 188 0.46 -10.03 43.37
CA PRO A 188 0.53 -10.62 42.04
C PRO A 188 0.09 -9.59 41.03
N VAL A 189 1.02 -9.21 40.14
CA VAL A 189 0.71 -8.51 38.90
C VAL A 189 -0.21 -9.43 38.14
N THR A 190 -1.49 -9.13 38.16
CA THR A 190 -2.47 -9.74 37.27
C THR A 190 -2.01 -9.44 35.86
N THR A 191 -1.30 -10.37 35.28
CA THR A 191 -1.10 -10.40 33.83
C THR A 191 -2.49 -10.48 33.25
N VAL A 192 -2.98 -9.33 32.77
CA VAL A 192 -4.09 -9.30 31.84
C VAL A 192 -3.64 -10.21 30.69
N ALA A 193 -4.21 -11.43 30.69
CA ALA A 193 -3.98 -12.36 29.61
C ALA A 193 -4.34 -11.60 28.33
N ASP A 194 -3.31 -11.26 27.58
CA ASP A 194 -3.41 -10.77 26.22
C ASP A 194 -4.21 -11.85 25.48
N ALA A 195 -5.53 -11.63 25.35
CA ALA A 195 -6.37 -12.47 24.53
C ALA A 195 -5.81 -12.28 23.11
N ARG A 196 -4.88 -13.16 22.71
CA ARG A 196 -4.26 -13.16 21.38
C ARG A 196 -5.38 -13.05 20.38
N ARG A 197 -5.54 -11.86 19.81
CA ARG A 197 -6.49 -11.61 18.73
C ARG A 197 -6.24 -12.67 17.66
N LYS A 198 -7.24 -13.52 17.41
CA LYS A 198 -7.12 -14.59 16.43
C LYS A 198 -6.80 -13.96 15.08
N GLN A 199 -5.68 -14.35 14.47
CA GLN A 199 -5.31 -13.94 13.11
C GLN A 199 -6.47 -14.19 12.15
N LYS A 200 -6.93 -13.13 11.46
CA LYS A 200 -8.01 -13.24 10.48
C LYS A 200 -7.52 -13.84 9.17
N GLN A 201 -8.36 -14.66 8.56
CA GLN A 201 -8.11 -15.22 7.24
C GLN A 201 -8.88 -14.40 6.20
N VAL A 202 -8.16 -13.82 5.24
CA VAL A 202 -8.73 -12.98 4.17
C VAL A 202 -8.51 -13.67 2.84
N TRP A 203 -9.57 -13.99 2.12
CA TRP A 203 -9.48 -14.49 0.76
C TRP A 203 -9.87 -13.39 -0.22
N ILE A 204 -9.07 -13.19 -1.28
CA ILE A 204 -9.31 -12.22 -2.34
C ILE A 204 -9.46 -13.00 -3.63
N CYS A 205 -10.71 -13.17 -4.09
CA CYS A 205 -11.06 -14.00 -5.23
C CYS A 205 -11.53 -13.16 -6.42
N GLY A 206 -11.04 -13.45 -7.61
CA GLY A 206 -11.48 -12.72 -8.79
C GLY A 206 -10.74 -13.02 -10.08
N HIS A 207 -11.11 -12.25 -11.11
CA HIS A 207 -10.52 -12.40 -12.45
C HIS A 207 -9.13 -11.76 -12.58
N SER A 208 -8.72 -11.41 -13.79
CA SER A 208 -7.40 -10.87 -14.13
C SER A 208 -6.94 -9.69 -13.25
N TYR A 209 -7.85 -8.85 -12.75
CA TYR A 209 -7.47 -7.73 -11.87
C TYR A 209 -6.90 -8.25 -10.55
N VAL A 210 -7.54 -9.24 -9.92
CA VAL A 210 -7.02 -9.88 -8.70
C VAL A 210 -5.72 -10.62 -8.98
N PHE A 211 -5.62 -11.33 -10.12
CA PHE A 211 -4.39 -12.00 -10.53
C PHE A 211 -3.21 -11.02 -10.66
N TRP A 212 -3.40 -9.92 -11.40
CA TRP A 212 -2.36 -8.92 -11.59
C TRP A 212 -2.08 -8.08 -10.33
N ALA A 213 -3.10 -7.87 -9.49
CA ALA A 213 -2.96 -7.20 -8.21
C ALA A 213 -1.98 -7.92 -7.28
N GLU A 214 -2.08 -9.25 -7.16
CA GLU A 214 -1.11 -10.08 -6.45
C GLU A 214 0.30 -9.96 -7.04
N LYS A 215 0.43 -10.12 -8.37
CA LYS A 215 1.74 -10.02 -9.06
C LYS A 215 2.38 -8.66 -8.89
N ARG A 216 1.57 -7.61 -8.87
CA ARG A 216 2.04 -6.25 -8.60
C ARG A 216 2.45 -6.07 -7.15
N ALA A 217 1.66 -6.53 -6.20
CA ALA A 217 1.96 -6.46 -4.78
C ALA A 217 3.29 -7.15 -4.43
N LEU A 218 3.58 -8.30 -5.05
CA LEU A 218 4.87 -9.00 -4.90
C LEU A 218 6.09 -8.15 -5.32
N LYS A 219 5.91 -7.19 -6.22
CA LYS A 219 6.97 -6.27 -6.67
C LYS A 219 7.09 -5.02 -5.81
N ARG A 220 6.19 -4.80 -4.87
CA ARG A 220 6.14 -3.62 -4.00
C ARG A 220 6.72 -3.93 -2.62
N SER A 221 7.21 -2.92 -1.93
CA SER A 221 7.77 -3.04 -0.59
C SER A 221 6.78 -3.56 0.46
N PHE A 222 5.49 -3.29 0.27
CA PHE A 222 4.42 -3.79 1.15
C PHE A 222 4.08 -5.27 0.92
N GLY A 223 4.55 -5.87 -0.17
CA GLY A 223 4.38 -7.29 -0.47
C GLY A 223 2.93 -7.75 -0.67
N PRO A 224 2.70 -9.08 -0.82
CA PRO A 224 1.37 -9.64 -1.09
C PRO A 224 0.41 -9.53 0.11
N GLN A 225 0.90 -9.14 1.28
CA GLN A 225 0.08 -8.82 2.46
C GLN A 225 -0.46 -7.39 2.44
N LEU A 226 -0.19 -6.61 1.38
CA LEU A 226 -0.60 -5.19 1.25
C LEU A 226 -0.18 -4.31 2.45
N GLY A 227 0.92 -4.67 3.16
CA GLY A 227 1.37 -3.96 4.35
C GLY A 227 0.63 -4.34 5.65
N ILE A 228 -0.38 -5.20 5.59
CA ILE A 228 -1.09 -5.71 6.76
C ILE A 228 -0.16 -6.69 7.50
N ARG A 229 -0.03 -6.52 8.83
CA ARG A 229 0.80 -7.42 9.64
C ARG A 229 0.22 -8.83 9.63
N VAL A 230 1.08 -9.82 9.47
CA VAL A 230 0.67 -11.23 9.40
C VAL A 230 0.00 -11.69 10.71
N GLU A 231 0.35 -11.09 11.84
CA GLU A 231 -0.26 -11.36 13.14
C GLU A 231 -1.74 -10.95 13.20
N ASP A 232 -2.11 -9.87 12.49
CA ASP A 232 -3.48 -9.37 12.44
C ASP A 232 -4.32 -10.13 11.41
N ALA A 233 -3.79 -10.30 10.19
CA ALA A 233 -4.48 -11.06 9.15
C ALA A 233 -3.52 -11.71 8.13
N LYS A 234 -3.96 -12.82 7.54
CA LYS A 234 -3.29 -13.51 6.45
C LYS A 234 -4.13 -13.40 5.17
N LEU A 235 -3.55 -12.81 4.12
CA LEU A 235 -4.18 -12.64 2.82
C LEU A 235 -3.86 -13.83 1.90
N HIS A 236 -4.90 -14.36 1.26
CA HIS A 236 -4.81 -15.43 0.28
C HIS A 236 -5.43 -14.97 -1.04
N TRP A 237 -4.62 -14.94 -2.08
CA TRP A 237 -5.02 -14.48 -3.40
C TRP A 237 -5.50 -15.65 -4.25
N LEU A 238 -6.74 -15.57 -4.72
CA LEU A 238 -7.42 -16.56 -5.56
C LEU A 238 -7.75 -15.94 -6.92
N GLY A 239 -6.76 -15.29 -7.52
CA GLY A 239 -6.88 -14.63 -8.81
C GLY A 239 -6.67 -15.58 -9.99
N LYS A 240 -7.59 -15.58 -10.97
CA LYS A 240 -7.48 -16.35 -12.20
C LYS A 240 -7.81 -15.48 -13.42
N SER A 241 -6.87 -15.37 -14.36
CA SER A 241 -7.13 -14.61 -15.59
C SER A 241 -8.32 -15.19 -16.37
N GLY A 242 -9.20 -14.34 -16.89
CA GLY A 242 -10.40 -14.76 -17.63
C GLY A 242 -11.50 -15.40 -16.79
N MET A 243 -11.40 -15.43 -15.47
CA MET A 243 -12.38 -16.04 -14.59
C MET A 243 -13.79 -15.47 -14.80
N MET A 244 -14.77 -16.35 -14.99
CA MET A 244 -16.19 -16.06 -15.08
C MET A 244 -16.87 -16.34 -13.74
N TRP A 245 -18.09 -15.85 -13.57
CA TRP A 245 -18.84 -15.98 -12.31
C TRP A 245 -19.10 -17.44 -11.90
N ASP A 246 -19.40 -18.32 -12.85
CA ASP A 246 -19.69 -19.74 -12.60
C ASP A 246 -18.49 -20.51 -12.00
N GLN A 247 -17.28 -19.98 -12.14
CA GLN A 247 -16.05 -20.57 -11.58
C GLN A 247 -15.84 -20.18 -10.11
N LEU A 248 -16.61 -19.23 -9.54
CA LEU A 248 -16.41 -18.76 -8.16
C LEU A 248 -16.57 -19.90 -7.14
N ILE A 249 -17.74 -20.55 -7.13
CA ILE A 249 -18.04 -21.62 -6.16
C ILE A 249 -17.03 -22.78 -6.26
N PRO A 250 -16.73 -23.35 -7.45
CA PRO A 250 -15.68 -24.36 -7.59
C PRO A 250 -14.32 -23.91 -7.05
N THR A 251 -13.92 -22.65 -7.29
CA THR A 251 -12.65 -22.10 -6.80
C THR A 251 -12.63 -22.05 -5.28
N LEU A 252 -13.70 -21.56 -4.64
CA LEU A 252 -13.77 -21.49 -3.17
C LEU A 252 -13.79 -22.89 -2.53
N ILE A 253 -14.51 -23.85 -3.11
CA ILE A 253 -14.50 -25.24 -2.64
C ILE A 253 -13.10 -25.85 -2.75
N HIS A 254 -12.40 -25.60 -3.86
CA HIS A 254 -11.02 -26.07 -4.02
C HIS A 254 -10.08 -25.43 -2.99
N ALA A 255 -10.13 -24.11 -2.81
CA ALA A 255 -9.31 -23.38 -1.86
C ALA A 255 -9.53 -23.86 -0.42
N ARG A 256 -10.77 -24.16 -0.01
CA ARG A 256 -11.14 -24.68 1.32
C ARG A 256 -10.44 -25.99 1.69
N ARG A 257 -9.98 -26.77 0.71
CA ARG A 257 -9.26 -28.04 0.97
C ARG A 257 -7.83 -27.80 1.50
N HIS A 258 -7.27 -26.60 1.26
CA HIS A 258 -5.87 -26.30 1.52
C HIS A 258 -5.65 -25.06 2.36
N LEU A 259 -6.70 -24.24 2.55
CA LEU A 259 -6.64 -22.99 3.30
C LEU A 259 -7.68 -23.02 4.44
N PRO A 260 -7.41 -22.33 5.54
CA PRO A 260 -8.43 -22.08 6.58
C PRO A 260 -9.63 -21.32 6.02
N ASP A 261 -10.83 -21.59 6.56
CA ASP A 261 -12.04 -20.87 6.18
C ASP A 261 -11.83 -19.33 6.35
N PRO A 262 -12.33 -18.51 5.43
CA PRO A 262 -12.11 -17.08 5.48
C PRO A 262 -13.00 -16.40 6.53
N ASP A 263 -12.43 -15.48 7.29
CA ASP A 263 -13.17 -14.50 8.09
C ASP A 263 -13.69 -13.36 7.20
N VAL A 264 -12.92 -13.01 6.14
CA VAL A 264 -13.27 -12.01 5.13
C VAL A 264 -13.05 -12.58 3.73
N LEU A 265 -14.07 -12.47 2.87
CA LEU A 265 -13.99 -12.89 1.46
C LEU A 265 -14.25 -11.69 0.54
N VAL A 266 -13.23 -11.19 -0.12
CA VAL A 266 -13.35 -10.17 -1.17
C VAL A 266 -13.61 -10.85 -2.50
N ILE A 267 -14.64 -10.39 -3.24
CA ILE A 267 -15.01 -10.92 -4.55
C ILE A 267 -14.97 -9.80 -5.58
N HIS A 268 -14.08 -9.92 -6.58
CA HIS A 268 -14.00 -9.02 -7.74
C HIS A 268 -14.25 -9.80 -9.04
N LEU A 269 -15.52 -10.01 -9.35
CA LEU A 269 -15.98 -10.81 -10.49
C LEU A 269 -17.20 -10.19 -11.19
N GLY A 270 -17.63 -10.82 -12.27
CA GLY A 270 -18.80 -10.42 -13.05
C GLY A 270 -18.46 -9.51 -14.24
N GLY A 271 -17.27 -8.89 -14.25
CA GLY A 271 -16.84 -8.04 -15.38
C GLY A 271 -16.69 -8.78 -16.70
N ASN A 272 -16.30 -10.05 -16.67
CA ASN A 272 -16.17 -10.90 -17.87
C ASN A 272 -17.52 -11.49 -18.34
N ASP A 273 -18.49 -11.57 -17.43
CA ASP A 273 -19.83 -12.08 -17.68
C ASP A 273 -20.75 -11.05 -18.35
N LEU A 274 -20.44 -9.75 -18.15
CA LEU A 274 -21.21 -8.66 -18.73
C LEU A 274 -21.19 -8.73 -20.27
N GLY A 275 -22.38 -8.79 -20.85
CA GLY A 275 -22.56 -8.90 -22.31
C GLY A 275 -22.62 -10.34 -22.81
N ALA A 276 -21.98 -11.31 -22.14
CA ALA A 276 -22.09 -12.73 -22.45
C ALA A 276 -23.36 -13.36 -21.88
N ILE A 277 -23.78 -12.91 -20.67
CA ILE A 277 -24.98 -13.39 -19.97
C ILE A 277 -26.00 -12.25 -19.91
N ARG A 278 -27.29 -12.57 -19.92
CA ARG A 278 -28.33 -11.55 -19.70
C ARG A 278 -28.15 -10.91 -18.31
N LEU A 279 -28.31 -9.60 -18.25
CA LEU A 279 -28.04 -8.82 -17.02
C LEU A 279 -28.85 -9.30 -15.82
N LEU A 280 -30.13 -9.66 -16.03
CA LEU A 280 -30.99 -10.17 -14.97
C LEU A 280 -30.50 -11.53 -14.45
N ASP A 281 -30.12 -12.43 -15.35
CA ASP A 281 -29.69 -13.79 -14.99
C ASP A 281 -28.37 -13.76 -14.18
N ILE A 282 -27.40 -12.91 -14.57
CA ILE A 282 -26.16 -12.76 -13.79
C ILE A 282 -26.44 -12.19 -12.39
N MET A 283 -27.32 -11.19 -12.25
CA MET A 283 -27.66 -10.62 -10.94
C MET A 283 -28.36 -11.64 -10.02
N ILE A 284 -29.28 -12.45 -10.57
CA ILE A 284 -29.94 -13.51 -9.82
C ILE A 284 -28.93 -14.58 -9.36
N ARG A 285 -28.02 -14.99 -10.26
CA ARG A 285 -26.98 -15.96 -9.96
C ARG A 285 -26.04 -15.44 -8.86
N ILE A 286 -25.58 -14.18 -8.98
CA ILE A 286 -24.73 -13.56 -7.96
C ILE A 286 -25.40 -13.61 -6.58
N LYS A 287 -26.65 -13.17 -6.46
CA LYS A 287 -27.37 -13.15 -5.18
C LYS A 287 -27.53 -14.56 -4.58
N LYS A 288 -27.87 -15.55 -5.43
CA LYS A 288 -27.99 -16.95 -5.01
C LYS A 288 -26.66 -17.48 -4.48
N ASP A 289 -25.58 -17.27 -5.21
CA ASP A 289 -24.27 -17.80 -4.85
C ASP A 289 -23.67 -17.10 -3.61
N LEU A 290 -23.90 -15.79 -3.43
CA LEU A 290 -23.54 -15.09 -2.20
C LEU A 290 -24.28 -15.64 -0.97
N GLY A 291 -25.57 -15.98 -1.13
CA GLY A 291 -26.34 -16.68 -0.10
C GLY A 291 -25.75 -18.07 0.24
N PHE A 292 -25.35 -18.83 -0.79
CA PHE A 292 -24.69 -20.12 -0.61
C PHE A 292 -23.32 -19.99 0.09
N ILE A 293 -22.53 -18.97 -0.26
CA ILE A 293 -21.23 -18.68 0.39
C ILE A 293 -21.42 -18.39 1.88
N LYS A 294 -22.45 -17.64 2.26
CA LYS A 294 -22.79 -17.39 3.67
C LYS A 294 -23.16 -18.67 4.44
N GLN A 295 -23.74 -19.65 3.76
CA GLN A 295 -24.01 -20.97 4.37
C GLN A 295 -22.73 -21.83 4.44
N MET A 296 -21.88 -21.75 3.42
CA MET A 296 -20.62 -22.49 3.33
C MET A 296 -19.60 -22.05 4.39
N PHE A 297 -19.49 -20.76 4.64
CA PHE A 297 -18.54 -20.18 5.59
C PHE A 297 -19.30 -19.43 6.70
N LYS A 298 -19.34 -20.05 7.88
CA LYS A 298 -19.97 -19.43 9.04
C LYS A 298 -19.24 -18.14 9.42
N ASN A 299 -20.00 -17.06 9.65
CA ASN A 299 -19.50 -15.74 10.07
C ASN A 299 -18.61 -15.00 9.06
N VAL A 300 -18.49 -15.47 7.80
CA VAL A 300 -17.71 -14.77 6.79
C VAL A 300 -18.30 -13.38 6.51
N ILE A 301 -17.45 -12.36 6.49
CA ILE A 301 -17.77 -11.04 5.96
C ILE A 301 -17.50 -11.07 4.46
N ILE A 302 -18.56 -10.98 3.64
CA ILE A 302 -18.38 -10.88 2.20
C ILE A 302 -18.18 -9.42 1.82
N VAL A 303 -17.18 -9.17 0.99
CA VAL A 303 -16.85 -7.84 0.47
C VAL A 303 -17.01 -7.87 -1.04
N TRP A 304 -17.98 -7.13 -1.53
CA TRP A 304 -18.18 -6.94 -2.97
C TRP A 304 -17.24 -5.85 -3.48
N SER A 305 -16.28 -6.19 -4.31
CA SER A 305 -15.44 -5.24 -5.03
C SER A 305 -16.18 -4.86 -6.33
N ASN A 306 -16.57 -3.60 -6.46
CA ASN A 306 -17.32 -3.12 -7.61
C ASN A 306 -16.59 -3.39 -8.92
N ILE A 307 -17.34 -3.80 -9.94
CA ILE A 307 -16.78 -3.99 -11.28
C ILE A 307 -16.23 -2.65 -11.77
N VAL A 308 -14.93 -2.64 -12.09
CA VAL A 308 -14.23 -1.46 -12.61
C VAL A 308 -14.66 -1.21 -14.06
N PRO A 309 -14.96 0.02 -14.43
CA PRO A 309 -15.27 0.36 -15.82
C PRO A 309 -14.06 0.15 -16.72
N ARG A 310 -14.29 -0.32 -17.95
CA ARG A 310 -13.23 -0.60 -18.94
C ARG A 310 -13.30 0.39 -20.10
N LYS A 311 -12.16 0.72 -20.69
CA LYS A 311 -12.08 1.49 -21.95
C LYS A 311 -12.55 0.66 -23.14
N ALA A 312 -12.31 -0.65 -23.11
CA ALA A 312 -12.77 -1.60 -24.10
C ALA A 312 -13.43 -2.82 -23.44
N TRP A 313 -14.55 -3.28 -24.00
CA TRP A 313 -15.23 -4.50 -23.58
C TRP A 313 -15.12 -5.53 -24.71
N ASN A 314 -14.77 -6.76 -24.38
CA ASN A 314 -14.61 -7.86 -25.33
C ASN A 314 -15.97 -8.39 -25.86
N GLN A 315 -16.89 -7.48 -26.16
CA GLN A 315 -18.24 -7.80 -26.61
C GLN A 315 -18.62 -6.87 -27.77
N GLU A 316 -19.42 -7.35 -28.69
CA GLU A 316 -19.95 -6.57 -29.83
C GLU A 316 -20.89 -5.43 -29.43
N LYS A 317 -21.25 -5.37 -28.13
CA LYS A 317 -22.20 -4.38 -27.62
C LYS A 317 -21.55 -3.00 -27.46
N PRO A 318 -22.31 -1.92 -27.72
CA PRO A 318 -21.78 -0.56 -27.58
C PRO A 318 -21.27 -0.28 -26.15
N GLN A 319 -20.14 0.41 -26.04
CA GLN A 319 -19.50 0.79 -24.76
C GLN A 319 -20.47 1.44 -23.77
N LYS A 320 -21.34 2.35 -24.26
CA LYS A 320 -22.37 3.02 -23.44
C LYS A 320 -23.36 2.03 -22.80
N VAL A 321 -23.70 0.95 -23.50
CA VAL A 321 -24.59 -0.11 -22.99
C VAL A 321 -23.86 -0.90 -21.90
N MET A 322 -22.64 -1.32 -22.16
CA MET A 322 -21.83 -2.08 -21.20
C MET A 322 -21.59 -1.29 -19.92
N TYR A 323 -21.31 0.00 -20.02
CA TYR A 323 -21.15 0.90 -18.86
C TYR A 323 -22.46 1.01 -18.04
N LYS A 324 -23.63 1.10 -18.69
CA LYS A 324 -24.92 1.07 -18.00
C LYS A 324 -25.17 -0.27 -17.28
N CYS A 325 -24.85 -1.40 -17.93
CA CYS A 325 -24.98 -2.72 -17.34
C CYS A 325 -24.09 -2.86 -16.09
N MET A 326 -22.83 -2.48 -16.19
CA MET A 326 -21.89 -2.47 -15.06
C MET A 326 -22.41 -1.62 -13.89
N LYS A 327 -22.84 -0.36 -14.15
CA LYS A 327 -23.40 0.51 -13.10
C LYS A 327 -24.62 -0.12 -12.43
N ARG A 328 -25.49 -0.78 -13.21
CA ARG A 328 -26.68 -1.45 -12.67
C ARG A 328 -26.30 -2.61 -11.75
N VAL A 329 -25.33 -3.45 -12.15
CA VAL A 329 -24.84 -4.54 -11.29
C VAL A 329 -24.23 -3.99 -10.01
N ASN A 330 -23.32 -3.00 -10.12
CA ASN A 330 -22.67 -2.40 -8.95
C ASN A 330 -23.68 -1.81 -7.97
N LEU A 331 -24.69 -1.09 -8.45
CA LEU A 331 -25.76 -0.53 -7.61
C LEU A 331 -26.58 -1.62 -6.93
N GLU A 332 -27.01 -2.63 -7.70
CA GLU A 332 -27.82 -3.72 -7.20
C GLU A 332 -27.09 -4.56 -6.16
N MET A 333 -25.80 -4.86 -6.42
CA MET A 333 -24.97 -5.59 -5.47
C MET A 333 -24.65 -4.75 -4.23
N SER A 334 -24.39 -3.45 -4.37
CA SER A 334 -24.19 -2.57 -3.21
C SER A 334 -25.41 -2.54 -2.29
N ASN A 335 -26.61 -2.57 -2.84
CA ASN A 335 -27.84 -2.66 -2.05
C ASN A 335 -28.00 -4.05 -1.42
N PHE A 336 -27.74 -5.12 -2.16
CA PHE A 336 -27.83 -6.47 -1.66
C PHE A 336 -26.81 -6.75 -0.53
N MET A 337 -25.59 -6.23 -0.64
CA MET A 337 -24.58 -6.39 0.42
C MET A 337 -25.06 -5.85 1.77
N LYS A 338 -25.81 -4.75 1.79
CA LYS A 338 -26.40 -4.21 3.02
C LYS A 338 -27.36 -5.20 3.68
N THR A 339 -28.11 -5.99 2.88
CA THR A 339 -29.10 -6.94 3.41
C THR A 339 -28.46 -8.20 4.01
N ILE A 340 -27.25 -8.55 3.58
CA ILE A 340 -26.51 -9.73 4.07
C ILE A 340 -25.38 -9.38 5.06
N GLY A 341 -25.31 -8.13 5.51
CA GLY A 341 -24.23 -7.66 6.41
C GLY A 341 -22.85 -7.74 5.79
N GLY A 342 -22.75 -7.45 4.50
CA GLY A 342 -21.49 -7.39 3.77
C GLY A 342 -21.01 -5.95 3.53
N CYS A 343 -19.80 -5.81 2.97
CA CYS A 343 -19.18 -4.54 2.65
C CYS A 343 -19.02 -4.36 1.14
N VAL A 344 -18.70 -3.15 0.71
CA VAL A 344 -18.48 -2.81 -0.70
C VAL A 344 -17.19 -2.00 -0.85
N ILE A 345 -16.33 -2.44 -1.77
CA ILE A 345 -15.18 -1.65 -2.23
C ILE A 345 -15.61 -0.89 -3.47
N LYS A 346 -15.45 0.42 -3.45
CA LYS A 346 -15.64 1.29 -4.60
C LYS A 346 -14.28 1.60 -5.22
N HIS A 347 -14.26 1.66 -6.55
CA HIS A 347 -13.07 2.01 -7.33
C HIS A 347 -13.31 3.34 -8.05
N ASP A 348 -13.60 4.39 -7.28
CA ASP A 348 -14.08 5.66 -7.83
C ASP A 348 -13.00 6.38 -8.68
N THR A 349 -11.73 6.11 -8.42
CA THR A 349 -10.58 6.62 -9.20
C THR A 349 -10.32 5.85 -10.49
N LEU A 350 -10.70 4.58 -10.55
CA LEU A 350 -10.47 3.71 -11.70
C LEU A 350 -11.56 3.89 -12.76
N VAL A 351 -11.60 5.06 -13.38
CA VAL A 351 -12.55 5.36 -14.47
C VAL A 351 -11.81 5.45 -15.82
N PRO A 352 -12.46 5.13 -16.95
CA PRO A 352 -11.84 5.13 -18.28
C PRO A 352 -11.17 6.44 -18.67
N ALA A 353 -11.65 7.57 -18.12
CA ALA A 353 -11.08 8.89 -18.35
C ALA A 353 -9.81 9.15 -17.54
N SER A 354 -9.48 8.33 -16.53
CA SER A 354 -8.27 8.52 -15.71
C SER A 354 -7.03 8.20 -16.54
N PRO A 355 -6.14 9.19 -16.74
CA PRO A 355 -4.94 9.00 -17.55
C PRO A 355 -3.96 8.04 -16.86
N GLY A 356 -3.34 7.19 -17.65
CA GLY A 356 -2.27 6.30 -17.19
C GLY A 356 -2.72 5.12 -16.31
N LEU A 357 -4.00 4.99 -15.92
CA LEU A 357 -4.47 3.92 -15.05
C LEU A 357 -4.91 2.65 -15.78
N PHE A 358 -5.08 2.72 -17.10
CA PHE A 358 -5.44 1.57 -17.92
C PHE A 358 -4.33 1.22 -18.88
N HIS A 359 -4.16 -0.07 -19.14
CA HIS A 359 -3.29 -0.58 -20.18
C HIS A 359 -3.80 -0.15 -21.58
N LEU A 360 -2.95 -0.23 -22.60
CA LEU A 360 -3.31 0.17 -23.97
C LEU A 360 -4.47 -0.64 -24.56
N ASP A 361 -4.67 -1.89 -24.08
CA ASP A 361 -5.80 -2.73 -24.48
C ASP A 361 -7.17 -2.21 -24.00
N GLY A 362 -7.18 -1.24 -23.08
CA GLY A 362 -8.39 -0.68 -22.50
C GLY A 362 -9.19 -1.63 -21.61
N VAL A 363 -8.69 -2.86 -21.37
CA VAL A 363 -9.35 -3.91 -20.57
C VAL A 363 -8.66 -4.06 -19.24
N LEU A 364 -7.33 -4.15 -19.24
CA LEU A 364 -6.52 -4.31 -18.02
C LEU A 364 -6.13 -2.96 -17.42
N LEU A 365 -5.85 -2.98 -16.13
CA LEU A 365 -5.23 -1.86 -15.45
C LEU A 365 -3.74 -1.81 -15.78
N SER A 366 -3.19 -0.61 -15.88
CA SER A 366 -1.74 -0.39 -15.90
C SER A 366 -1.12 -0.79 -14.57
N GLU A 367 0.20 -0.74 -14.44
CA GLU A 367 0.87 -0.94 -13.16
C GLU A 367 0.36 0.04 -12.10
N SER A 368 0.27 1.34 -12.44
CA SER A 368 -0.28 2.38 -11.55
C SER A 368 -1.76 2.14 -11.22
N GLY A 369 -2.57 1.74 -12.21
CA GLY A 369 -3.97 1.39 -11.97
C GLY A 369 -4.13 0.18 -11.06
N THR A 370 -3.24 -0.79 -11.17
CA THR A 370 -3.21 -1.98 -10.29
C THR A 370 -2.79 -1.62 -8.87
N ASP A 371 -1.87 -0.68 -8.70
CA ASP A 371 -1.51 -0.16 -7.37
C ASP A 371 -2.68 0.58 -6.73
N VAL A 372 -3.43 1.40 -7.49
CA VAL A 372 -4.68 2.04 -7.00
C VAL A 372 -5.71 0.98 -6.60
N PHE A 373 -5.88 -0.06 -7.40
CA PHE A 373 -6.78 -1.17 -7.05
C PHE A 373 -6.37 -1.85 -5.73
N ASN A 374 -5.08 -2.09 -5.51
CA ASN A 374 -4.56 -2.64 -4.26
C ASN A 374 -4.80 -1.70 -3.06
N LEU A 375 -4.67 -0.39 -3.24
CA LEU A 375 -4.97 0.60 -2.19
C LEU A 375 -6.47 0.62 -1.85
N ASP A 376 -7.35 0.50 -2.84
CA ASP A 376 -8.80 0.41 -2.61
C ASP A 376 -9.15 -0.86 -1.81
N LEU A 377 -8.50 -2.00 -2.11
CA LEU A 377 -8.62 -3.23 -1.33
C LEU A 377 -8.17 -3.01 0.12
N LEU A 378 -6.96 -2.47 0.30
CA LEU A 378 -6.36 -2.21 1.61
C LEU A 378 -7.26 -1.32 2.48
N SER A 379 -7.76 -0.21 1.93
CA SER A 379 -8.57 0.76 2.68
C SER A 379 -9.81 0.16 3.34
N VAL A 380 -10.43 -0.84 2.71
CA VAL A 380 -11.59 -1.54 3.29
C VAL A 380 -11.14 -2.67 4.21
N LEU A 381 -10.07 -3.41 3.87
CA LEU A 381 -9.56 -4.49 4.72
C LEU A 381 -9.11 -3.97 6.08
N GLU A 382 -8.43 -2.82 6.16
CA GLU A 382 -8.02 -2.18 7.42
C GLU A 382 -9.20 -1.87 8.36
N THR A 383 -10.40 -1.67 7.82
CA THR A 383 -11.61 -1.45 8.65
C THR A 383 -12.22 -2.74 9.18
N LEU A 384 -11.84 -3.89 8.61
CA LEU A 384 -12.40 -5.20 8.91
C LEU A 384 -11.46 -6.08 9.74
N ILE A 385 -10.19 -5.72 9.83
CA ILE A 385 -9.14 -6.44 10.55
C ILE A 385 -8.87 -5.77 11.90
#